data_0debc7196fcab0294502d248ca81d87c
#
_entry.id   0debc7196fcab0294502d248ca81d87c
#
_cell.length_a   1.000
_cell.length_b   1.000
_cell.length_c   1.000
_cell.angle_alpha   90.00
_cell.angle_beta   90.00
_cell.angle_gamma   90.00
#
_symmetry.space_group_name_H-M   'P 1'
#
loop_
_entity.id
_entity.type
_entity.pdbx_description
1 polymer ?
#
loop_
_entity_poly.entity_id
_entity_poly.type
_entity_poly.pdbx_seq_one_letter_code
_entity_poly.pdbx_strand_id
1 'polypeptide(L)'
;MRCSDRCAGGKRGRTHTRMQMGQTAVGNVAVGLAEKIVGELKGSEVMVIGSGGTSRLVAKSMMSRGASGLTVTNRTMSKAEDLAAELDGTAVPFDQWENVLSRVDIIVSSTGSSEPVLKAAQIQAVRRKRKYRPLFIIDIAVPRDIEAAVSEIDEVYLYDIDKLQHLAEEARESREHQVRLCEKIIEQEL
;
A
#
# COMPACT_ATOMS: atom_id res chain seq x y z
N MET A 1 14.04 9.43 46.40
CA MET A 1 12.85 8.90 45.71
C MET A 1 12.87 9.39 44.27
N ARG A 2 12.99 8.50 43.32
CA ARG A 2 13.56 8.74 41.99
C ARG A 2 12.55 9.31 40.98
N CYS A 3 12.95 10.42 40.34
CA CYS A 3 12.15 11.17 39.35
C CYS A 3 12.56 10.84 37.90
N SER A 4 12.97 9.58 37.59
CA SER A 4 13.52 9.20 36.27
C SER A 4 12.59 8.43 35.34
N ASP A 5 11.42 7.94 35.78
CA ASP A 5 10.62 7.02 34.98
C ASP A 5 9.48 7.64 34.16
N ARG A 6 9.23 8.94 34.26
CA ARG A 6 8.16 9.62 33.50
C ARG A 6 8.57 10.15 32.13
N CYS A 7 9.86 10.24 31.83
CA CYS A 7 10.32 10.80 30.56
C CYS A 7 10.45 9.77 29.41
N ALA A 8 10.55 8.47 29.74
CA ALA A 8 10.70 7.42 28.73
C ALA A 8 9.42 7.09 27.95
N GLY A 9 8.25 7.22 28.61
CA GLY A 9 6.95 6.96 27.98
C GLY A 9 6.55 7.99 26.92
N GLY A 10 6.91 9.26 27.12
CA GLY A 10 6.54 10.34 26.21
C GLY A 10 7.30 10.35 24.88
N LYS A 11 8.54 9.82 24.84
CA LYS A 11 9.31 9.68 23.60
C LYS A 11 8.81 8.49 22.74
N ARG A 12 8.50 7.35 23.37
CA ARG A 12 7.94 6.17 22.67
C ARG A 12 6.56 6.46 22.07
N GLY A 13 5.69 7.15 22.79
CA GLY A 13 4.37 7.54 22.28
C GLY A 13 4.45 8.48 21.08
N ARG A 14 5.34 9.47 21.10
CA ARG A 14 5.53 10.41 19.98
C ARG A 14 6.15 9.78 18.74
N THR A 15 7.06 8.83 18.89
CA THR A 15 7.65 8.10 17.77
C THR A 15 6.63 7.16 17.15
N HIS A 16 5.82 6.45 17.93
CA HIS A 16 4.78 5.56 17.44
C HIS A 16 3.64 6.29 16.72
N THR A 17 3.19 7.43 17.28
CA THR A 17 2.15 8.25 16.63
C THR A 17 2.62 8.89 15.34
N ARG A 18 3.87 9.35 15.24
CA ARG A 18 4.41 9.86 13.96
C ARG A 18 4.56 8.78 12.89
N MET A 19 4.98 7.57 13.26
CA MET A 19 5.04 6.44 12.34
C MET A 19 3.64 6.02 11.85
N GLN A 20 2.66 5.94 12.72
CA GLN A 20 1.27 5.63 12.34
C GLN A 20 0.64 6.72 11.46
N MET A 21 0.89 8.00 11.74
CA MET A 21 0.42 9.11 10.90
C MET A 21 1.07 9.04 9.50
N GLY A 22 2.36 8.72 9.39
CA GLY A 22 3.05 8.53 8.11
C GLY A 22 2.49 7.35 7.32
N GLN A 23 2.23 6.22 7.96
CA GLN A 23 1.66 5.04 7.33
C GLN A 23 0.22 5.25 6.84
N THR A 24 -0.60 5.98 7.59
CA THR A 24 -1.96 6.37 7.18
C THR A 24 -1.93 7.32 5.97
N ALA A 25 -0.98 8.26 5.94
CA ALA A 25 -0.78 9.16 4.81
C ALA A 25 -0.39 8.39 3.54
N VAL A 26 0.55 7.44 3.65
CA VAL A 26 0.93 6.54 2.56
C VAL A 26 -0.26 5.73 2.06
N GLY A 27 -1.08 5.17 2.96
CA GLY A 27 -2.31 4.45 2.61
C GLY A 27 -3.29 5.30 1.80
N ASN A 28 -3.51 6.55 2.20
CA ASN A 28 -4.40 7.47 1.49
C ASN A 28 -3.87 7.86 0.10
N VAL A 29 -2.56 8.08 -0.02
CA VAL A 29 -1.92 8.37 -1.32
C VAL A 29 -1.98 7.15 -2.24
N ALA A 30 -1.72 5.96 -1.71
CA ALA A 30 -1.83 4.72 -2.46
C ALA A 30 -3.23 4.51 -3.03
N VAL A 31 -4.28 4.77 -2.24
CA VAL A 31 -5.68 4.74 -2.70
C VAL A 31 -5.94 5.77 -3.79
N GLY A 32 -5.53 7.02 -3.59
CA GLY A 32 -5.72 8.07 -4.59
C GLY A 32 -5.00 7.81 -5.91
N LEU A 33 -3.83 7.14 -5.88
CA LEU A 33 -3.13 6.69 -7.08
C LEU A 33 -3.85 5.51 -7.74
N ALA A 34 -4.31 4.55 -6.95
CA ALA A 34 -5.08 3.42 -7.46
C ALA A 34 -6.32 3.91 -8.23
N GLU A 35 -7.11 4.82 -7.65
CA GLU A 35 -8.28 5.41 -8.30
C GLU A 35 -7.94 6.13 -9.61
N LYS A 36 -6.77 6.77 -9.70
CA LYS A 36 -6.31 7.42 -10.95
C LYS A 36 -5.88 6.43 -12.04
N ILE A 37 -5.33 5.27 -11.63
CA ILE A 37 -4.75 4.28 -12.53
C ILE A 37 -5.77 3.24 -12.97
N VAL A 38 -6.49 2.64 -12.02
CA VAL A 38 -7.44 1.55 -12.29
C VAL A 38 -8.89 2.04 -12.40
N GLY A 39 -9.15 3.31 -12.07
CA GLY A 39 -10.48 3.88 -11.98
C GLY A 39 -11.12 3.67 -10.62
N GLU A 40 -12.44 3.53 -10.58
CA GLU A 40 -13.15 3.25 -9.32
C GLU A 40 -12.67 1.93 -8.71
N LEU A 41 -12.39 1.93 -7.40
CA LEU A 41 -11.98 0.71 -6.69
C LEU A 41 -13.09 -0.33 -6.60
N LYS A 42 -14.33 0.09 -6.80
CA LYS A 42 -15.47 -0.83 -6.87
C LYS A 42 -15.30 -1.80 -8.05
N GLY A 43 -15.22 -3.09 -7.73
CA GLY A 43 -14.95 -4.14 -8.72
C GLY A 43 -13.47 -4.50 -8.86
N SER A 44 -12.56 -3.76 -8.24
CA SER A 44 -11.12 -4.07 -8.27
C SER A 44 -10.75 -5.18 -7.30
N GLU A 45 -9.85 -6.05 -7.73
CA GLU A 45 -9.27 -7.14 -6.95
C GLU A 45 -7.88 -6.73 -6.42
N VAL A 46 -7.72 -6.76 -5.11
CA VAL A 46 -6.47 -6.44 -4.42
C VAL A 46 -5.74 -7.72 -4.02
N MET A 47 -4.43 -7.77 -4.22
CA MET A 47 -3.58 -8.83 -3.71
C MET A 47 -2.49 -8.27 -2.80
N VAL A 48 -2.31 -8.91 -1.65
CA VAL A 48 -1.23 -8.62 -0.70
C VAL A 48 -0.24 -9.77 -0.70
N ILE A 49 1.02 -9.47 -0.99
CA ILE A 49 2.14 -10.42 -0.89
C ILE A 49 2.96 -10.05 0.34
N GLY A 50 2.90 -10.88 1.37
CA GLY A 50 3.45 -10.59 2.69
C GLY A 50 2.38 -10.03 3.64
N SER A 51 2.74 -9.83 4.91
CA SER A 51 1.82 -9.40 5.97
C SER A 51 2.43 -8.32 6.87
N GLY A 52 3.23 -7.42 6.28
CA GLY A 52 3.83 -6.30 6.98
C GLY A 52 2.80 -5.28 7.48
N GLY A 53 3.14 -4.50 8.52
CA GLY A 53 2.21 -3.51 9.09
C GLY A 53 1.73 -2.48 8.07
N THR A 54 2.62 -2.00 7.19
CA THR A 54 2.27 -1.00 6.18
C THR A 54 1.39 -1.59 5.07
N SER A 55 1.67 -2.82 4.59
CA SER A 55 0.82 -3.48 3.58
C SER A 55 -0.59 -3.75 4.11
N ARG A 56 -0.72 -4.13 5.39
CA ARG A 56 -2.01 -4.26 6.10
C ARG A 56 -2.80 -2.95 6.07
N LEU A 57 -2.17 -1.82 6.38
CA LEU A 57 -2.83 -0.50 6.38
C LEU A 57 -3.24 -0.06 4.97
N VAL A 58 -2.38 -0.29 3.96
CA VAL A 58 -2.71 0.00 2.56
C VAL A 58 -3.90 -0.86 2.11
N ALA A 59 -3.86 -2.17 2.36
CA ALA A 59 -4.96 -3.08 2.02
C ALA A 59 -6.27 -2.67 2.70
N LYS A 60 -6.23 -2.36 4.01
CA LYS A 60 -7.38 -1.86 4.75
C LYS A 60 -7.96 -0.58 4.14
N SER A 61 -7.10 0.35 3.72
CA SER A 61 -7.52 1.57 3.04
C SER A 61 -8.20 1.29 1.70
N MET A 62 -7.66 0.34 0.90
CA MET A 62 -8.28 -0.07 -0.37
C MET A 62 -9.67 -0.70 -0.15
N MET A 63 -9.77 -1.63 0.80
CA MET A 63 -11.04 -2.30 1.12
C MET A 63 -12.07 -1.30 1.64
N SER A 64 -11.69 -0.35 2.50
CA SER A 64 -12.59 0.69 3.02
C SER A 64 -13.11 1.65 1.94
N ARG A 65 -12.42 1.76 0.80
CA ARG A 65 -12.82 2.57 -0.36
C ARG A 65 -13.57 1.77 -1.42
N GLY A 66 -13.93 0.51 -1.12
CA GLY A 66 -14.84 -0.27 -1.94
C GLY A 66 -14.18 -1.27 -2.88
N ALA A 67 -12.90 -1.60 -2.73
CA ALA A 67 -12.30 -2.73 -3.43
C ALA A 67 -13.14 -3.99 -3.16
N SER A 68 -13.35 -4.80 -4.20
CA SER A 68 -14.37 -5.86 -4.18
C SER A 68 -13.84 -7.20 -3.68
N GLY A 69 -12.53 -7.42 -3.74
CA GLY A 69 -11.92 -8.66 -3.30
C GLY A 69 -10.50 -8.44 -2.79
N LEU A 70 -10.11 -9.25 -1.82
CA LEU A 70 -8.77 -9.28 -1.27
C LEU A 70 -8.24 -10.71 -1.29
N THR A 71 -7.09 -10.89 -1.93
CA THR A 71 -6.30 -12.11 -1.85
C THR A 71 -5.03 -11.83 -1.06
N VAL A 72 -4.71 -12.65 -0.09
CA VAL A 72 -3.49 -12.53 0.72
C VAL A 72 -2.65 -13.77 0.54
N THR A 73 -1.35 -13.57 0.33
CA THR A 73 -0.36 -14.65 0.33
C THR A 73 0.83 -14.31 1.19
N ASN A 74 1.38 -15.31 1.84
CA ASN A 74 2.58 -15.21 2.69
C ASN A 74 3.29 -16.56 2.72
N ARG A 75 4.62 -16.55 2.87
CA ARG A 75 5.39 -17.79 3.09
C ARG A 75 4.90 -18.58 4.32
N THR A 76 4.41 -17.90 5.34
CA THR A 76 3.74 -18.50 6.49
C THR A 76 2.24 -18.39 6.27
N MET A 77 1.57 -19.52 5.97
CA MET A 77 0.15 -19.55 5.64
C MET A 77 -0.74 -18.95 6.74
N SER A 78 -0.47 -19.25 8.02
CA SER A 78 -1.26 -18.68 9.13
C SER A 78 -1.28 -17.14 9.15
N LYS A 79 -0.16 -16.49 8.78
CA LYS A 79 -0.11 -15.03 8.68
C LYS A 79 -0.95 -14.49 7.52
N ALA A 80 -1.08 -15.24 6.43
CA ALA A 80 -1.97 -14.89 5.34
C ALA A 80 -3.43 -15.05 5.75
N GLU A 81 -3.76 -16.13 6.45
CA GLU A 81 -5.09 -16.41 6.99
C GLU A 81 -5.53 -15.34 8.00
N ASP A 82 -4.65 -14.96 8.93
CA ASP A 82 -4.92 -13.90 9.91
C ASP A 82 -5.29 -12.57 9.25
N LEU A 83 -4.50 -12.15 8.24
CA LEU A 83 -4.76 -10.90 7.53
C LEU A 83 -6.00 -10.99 6.64
N ALA A 84 -6.20 -12.12 5.97
CA ALA A 84 -7.40 -12.37 5.17
C ALA A 84 -8.66 -12.33 6.04
N ALA A 85 -8.66 -13.00 7.19
CA ALA A 85 -9.78 -12.99 8.13
C ALA A 85 -10.09 -11.58 8.69
N GLU A 86 -9.03 -10.76 8.95
CA GLU A 86 -9.22 -9.39 9.43
C GLU A 86 -9.92 -8.48 8.40
N LEU A 87 -9.68 -8.70 7.11
CA LEU A 87 -10.12 -7.82 6.03
C LEU A 87 -11.17 -8.46 5.10
N ASP A 88 -11.79 -9.54 5.53
CA ASP A 88 -12.81 -10.31 4.77
C ASP A 88 -12.28 -10.74 3.38
N GLY A 89 -11.05 -11.22 3.36
CA GLY A 89 -10.36 -11.67 2.16
C GLY A 89 -10.17 -13.19 2.10
N THR A 90 -9.41 -13.63 1.11
CA THR A 90 -9.05 -15.03 0.90
C THR A 90 -7.54 -15.23 1.00
N ALA A 91 -7.10 -16.19 1.80
CA ALA A 91 -5.70 -16.58 1.85
C ALA A 91 -5.39 -17.63 0.77
N VAL A 92 -4.23 -17.48 0.11
CA VAL A 92 -3.76 -18.38 -0.95
C VAL A 92 -2.34 -18.84 -0.61
N PRO A 93 -2.01 -20.14 -0.76
CA PRO A 93 -0.65 -20.62 -0.57
C PRO A 93 0.38 -19.87 -1.41
N PHE A 94 1.60 -19.70 -0.84
CA PHE A 94 2.64 -18.88 -1.47
C PHE A 94 3.15 -19.44 -2.80
N ASP A 95 3.00 -20.71 -3.06
CA ASP A 95 3.33 -21.39 -4.31
C ASP A 95 2.20 -21.35 -5.36
N GLN A 96 1.03 -20.77 -5.02
CA GLN A 96 -0.16 -20.76 -5.87
C GLN A 96 -0.67 -19.35 -6.21
N TRP A 97 -0.09 -18.30 -5.63
CA TRP A 97 -0.58 -16.93 -5.83
C TRP A 97 -0.53 -16.45 -7.30
N GLU A 98 0.37 -17.00 -8.11
CA GLU A 98 0.44 -16.66 -9.54
C GLU A 98 -0.85 -17.02 -10.30
N ASN A 99 -1.59 -18.02 -9.84
CA ASN A 99 -2.84 -18.44 -10.46
C ASN A 99 -3.93 -17.36 -10.42
N VAL A 100 -3.85 -16.45 -9.44
CA VAL A 100 -4.83 -15.36 -9.29
C VAL A 100 -4.38 -14.06 -9.98
N LEU A 101 -3.14 -13.97 -10.45
CA LEU A 101 -2.53 -12.77 -11.00
C LEU A 101 -3.30 -12.20 -12.20
N SER A 102 -3.97 -13.06 -12.97
CA SER A 102 -4.77 -12.64 -14.13
C SER A 102 -6.00 -11.81 -13.78
N ARG A 103 -6.53 -11.91 -12.56
CA ARG A 103 -7.73 -11.19 -12.10
C ARG A 103 -7.42 -10.00 -11.21
N VAL A 104 -6.20 -9.93 -10.64
CA VAL A 104 -5.78 -8.87 -9.71
C VAL A 104 -5.56 -7.55 -10.44
N ASP A 105 -6.01 -6.44 -9.89
CA ASP A 105 -5.83 -5.09 -10.42
C ASP A 105 -4.83 -4.27 -9.60
N ILE A 106 -4.68 -4.59 -8.31
CA ILE A 106 -3.78 -3.89 -7.40
C ILE A 106 -2.95 -4.93 -6.62
N ILE A 107 -1.63 -4.78 -6.62
CA ILE A 107 -0.71 -5.60 -5.83
C ILE A 107 -0.02 -4.74 -4.79
N VAL A 108 -0.01 -5.20 -3.54
CA VAL A 108 0.77 -4.60 -2.45
C VAL A 108 1.77 -5.64 -1.96
N SER A 109 3.06 -5.40 -2.18
CA SER A 109 4.11 -6.32 -1.76
C SER A 109 4.91 -5.79 -0.58
N SER A 110 5.12 -6.63 0.42
CA SER A 110 5.84 -6.32 1.66
C SER A 110 6.37 -7.60 2.28
N THR A 111 7.36 -8.21 1.64
CA THR A 111 8.03 -9.42 2.17
C THR A 111 9.40 -9.09 2.74
N GLY A 112 10.03 -10.05 3.38
CA GLY A 112 11.44 -9.99 3.77
C GLY A 112 12.31 -10.83 2.85
N SER A 113 11.96 -10.91 1.55
CA SER A 113 12.76 -11.65 0.59
C SER A 113 14.04 -10.91 0.24
N SER A 114 15.14 -11.64 0.06
CA SER A 114 16.39 -11.10 -0.47
C SER A 114 16.38 -10.99 -2.00
N GLU A 115 15.43 -11.66 -2.65
CA GLU A 115 15.29 -11.66 -4.11
C GLU A 115 13.87 -11.22 -4.49
N PRO A 116 13.70 -10.64 -5.70
CA PRO A 116 12.39 -10.27 -6.21
C PRO A 116 11.42 -11.45 -6.23
N VAL A 117 10.23 -11.25 -5.67
CA VAL A 117 9.15 -12.22 -5.61
C VAL A 117 8.31 -12.17 -6.88
N LEU A 118 8.08 -10.96 -7.42
CA LEU A 118 7.35 -10.74 -8.65
C LEU A 118 8.29 -10.31 -9.77
N LYS A 119 8.35 -11.10 -10.84
CA LYS A 119 9.22 -10.89 -12.00
C LYS A 119 8.43 -10.46 -13.23
N ALA A 120 9.09 -9.75 -14.15
CA ALA A 120 8.49 -9.29 -15.39
C ALA A 120 7.88 -10.43 -16.22
N ALA A 121 8.55 -11.59 -16.27
CA ALA A 121 8.07 -12.77 -16.99
C ALA A 121 6.68 -13.26 -16.52
N GLN A 122 6.40 -13.19 -15.20
CA GLN A 122 5.12 -13.60 -14.63
C GLN A 122 3.99 -12.67 -15.06
N ILE A 123 4.24 -11.35 -15.09
CA ILE A 123 3.28 -10.36 -15.56
C ILE A 123 3.02 -10.55 -17.07
N GLN A 124 4.07 -10.71 -17.87
CA GLN A 124 3.96 -10.92 -19.30
C GLN A 124 3.15 -12.18 -19.63
N ALA A 125 3.33 -13.27 -18.89
CA ALA A 125 2.60 -14.52 -19.07
C ALA A 125 1.08 -14.37 -18.89
N VAL A 126 0.63 -13.47 -18.02
CA VAL A 126 -0.80 -13.24 -17.76
C VAL A 126 -1.40 -12.05 -18.49
N ARG A 127 -0.58 -11.23 -19.14
CA ARG A 127 -1.00 -9.95 -19.77
C ARG A 127 -2.19 -10.11 -20.72
N ARG A 128 -2.16 -11.12 -21.59
CA ARG A 128 -3.28 -11.41 -22.53
C ARG A 128 -4.54 -11.84 -21.81
N LYS A 129 -4.41 -12.66 -20.74
CA LYS A 129 -5.56 -13.10 -19.92
C LYS A 129 -6.18 -11.92 -19.17
N ARG A 130 -5.37 -10.92 -18.80
CA ARG A 130 -5.81 -9.66 -18.20
C ARG A 130 -6.49 -8.72 -19.20
N LYS A 131 -6.49 -9.03 -20.49
CA LYS A 131 -6.99 -8.14 -21.56
C LYS A 131 -6.34 -6.75 -21.52
N TYR A 132 -5.06 -6.70 -21.16
CA TYR A 132 -4.26 -5.48 -21.02
C TYR A 132 -4.84 -4.45 -20.02
N ARG A 133 -5.62 -4.91 -19.05
CA ARG A 133 -6.13 -4.01 -17.99
C ARG A 133 -4.97 -3.46 -17.17
N PRO A 134 -5.05 -2.18 -16.73
CA PRO A 134 -4.04 -1.59 -15.87
C PRO A 134 -3.74 -2.46 -14.64
N LEU A 135 -2.48 -2.52 -14.25
CA LEU A 135 -2.02 -3.18 -13.04
C LEU A 135 -1.24 -2.17 -12.18
N PHE A 136 -1.78 -1.86 -11.02
CA PHE A 136 -1.11 -1.00 -10.05
C PHE A 136 -0.34 -1.83 -9.04
N ILE A 137 0.95 -1.57 -8.88
CA ILE A 137 1.83 -2.32 -7.98
C ILE A 137 2.49 -1.37 -7.00
N ILE A 138 2.40 -1.71 -5.72
CA ILE A 138 3.02 -1.00 -4.60
C ILE A 138 4.07 -1.92 -3.97
N ASP A 139 5.34 -1.56 -4.11
CA ASP A 139 6.45 -2.26 -3.48
C ASP A 139 6.89 -1.54 -2.19
N ILE A 140 6.51 -2.11 -1.05
CA ILE A 140 6.85 -1.56 0.28
C ILE A 140 8.06 -2.28 0.89
N ALA A 141 8.57 -3.31 0.22
CA ALA A 141 9.63 -4.15 0.75
C ALA A 141 11.00 -3.48 0.70
N VAL A 142 11.84 -3.84 1.66
CA VAL A 142 13.27 -3.52 1.70
C VAL A 142 14.01 -4.81 2.09
N PRO A 143 14.80 -5.41 1.17
CA PRO A 143 14.99 -5.08 -0.25
C PRO A 143 13.72 -5.15 -1.09
N ARG A 144 13.75 -4.68 -2.35
CA ARG A 144 12.60 -4.65 -3.25
C ARG A 144 12.12 -6.06 -3.61
N ASP A 145 10.80 -6.26 -3.52
CA ASP A 145 10.12 -7.51 -3.89
C ASP A 145 9.83 -7.62 -5.39
N ILE A 146 9.84 -6.49 -6.10
CA ILE A 146 9.43 -6.39 -7.49
C ILE A 146 10.67 -6.15 -8.37
N GLU A 147 10.82 -6.96 -9.41
CA GLU A 147 11.88 -6.78 -10.40
C GLU A 147 11.73 -5.44 -11.14
N ALA A 148 12.83 -4.68 -11.30
CA ALA A 148 12.78 -3.35 -11.91
C ALA A 148 12.19 -3.35 -13.33
N ALA A 149 12.45 -4.41 -14.11
CA ALA A 149 11.91 -4.59 -15.46
C ALA A 149 10.37 -4.65 -15.53
N VAL A 150 9.68 -4.86 -14.41
CA VAL A 150 8.21 -4.79 -14.33
C VAL A 150 7.70 -3.40 -14.68
N SER A 151 8.44 -2.34 -14.35
CA SER A 151 8.06 -0.96 -14.65
C SER A 151 8.12 -0.60 -16.15
N GLU A 152 8.77 -1.44 -16.97
CA GLU A 152 8.88 -1.25 -18.42
C GLU A 152 7.71 -1.90 -19.20
N ILE A 153 6.84 -2.62 -18.51
CA ILE A 153 5.70 -3.28 -19.13
C ILE A 153 4.55 -2.27 -19.27
N ASP A 154 4.01 -2.11 -20.49
CA ASP A 154 2.86 -1.23 -20.73
C ASP A 154 1.67 -1.62 -19.85
N GLU A 155 0.93 -0.62 -19.37
CA GLU A 155 -0.22 -0.75 -18.47
C GLU A 155 0.15 -1.30 -17.07
N VAL A 156 1.44 -1.31 -16.70
CA VAL A 156 1.92 -1.64 -15.35
C VAL A 156 2.49 -0.39 -14.69
N TYR A 157 1.96 -0.06 -13.53
CA TYR A 157 2.32 1.14 -12.77
C TYR A 157 2.95 0.73 -11.44
N LEU A 158 4.28 0.79 -11.38
CA LEU A 158 5.05 0.40 -10.20
C LEU A 158 5.42 1.63 -9.36
N TYR A 159 4.99 1.64 -8.11
CA TYR A 159 5.36 2.63 -7.10
C TYR A 159 6.02 1.94 -5.91
N ASP A 160 7.12 2.50 -5.48
CA ASP A 160 7.79 2.08 -4.27
C ASP A 160 7.40 2.95 -3.06
N ILE A 161 7.82 2.52 -1.86
CA ILE A 161 7.50 3.22 -0.62
C ILE A 161 8.05 4.64 -0.62
N ASP A 162 9.22 4.89 -1.22
CA ASP A 162 9.86 6.20 -1.22
C ASP A 162 9.07 7.19 -2.07
N LYS A 163 8.61 6.76 -3.27
CA LYS A 163 7.72 7.56 -4.12
C LYS A 163 6.39 7.87 -3.42
N LEU A 164 5.81 6.89 -2.72
CA LEU A 164 4.56 7.11 -1.98
C LEU A 164 4.74 8.07 -0.80
N GLN A 165 5.85 7.98 -0.08
CA GLN A 165 6.17 8.91 1.00
C GLN A 165 6.36 10.33 0.50
N HIS A 166 7.09 10.51 -0.59
CA HIS A 166 7.30 11.82 -1.22
C HIS A 166 5.97 12.47 -1.63
N LEU A 167 5.11 11.71 -2.32
CA LEU A 167 3.76 12.18 -2.68
C LEU A 167 2.89 12.49 -1.46
N ALA A 168 3.04 11.74 -0.37
CA ALA A 168 2.32 12.01 0.87
C ALA A 168 2.77 13.31 1.55
N GLU A 169 4.08 13.61 1.50
CA GLU A 169 4.64 14.86 2.01
C GLU A 169 4.18 16.06 1.18
N GLU A 170 4.27 15.98 -0.14
CA GLU A 170 3.76 17.03 -1.05
C GLU A 170 2.28 17.34 -0.82
N ALA A 171 1.46 16.28 -0.69
CA ALA A 171 0.03 16.43 -0.42
C ALA A 171 -0.25 17.07 0.96
N ARG A 172 0.61 16.82 1.95
CA ARG A 172 0.53 17.44 3.28
C ARG A 172 0.88 18.91 3.22
N GLU A 173 2.00 19.26 2.60
CA GLU A 173 2.46 20.65 2.46
C GLU A 173 1.44 21.51 1.71
N SER A 174 0.85 20.97 0.64
CA SER A 174 -0.21 21.63 -0.11
C SER A 174 -1.42 21.93 0.77
N ARG A 175 -1.87 20.97 1.59
CA ARG A 175 -2.99 21.18 2.54
C ARG A 175 -2.66 22.23 3.60
N GLU A 176 -1.48 22.17 4.18
CA GLU A 176 -1.03 23.15 5.18
C GLU A 176 -0.96 24.56 4.60
N HIS A 177 -0.56 24.69 3.33
CA HIS A 177 -0.57 25.96 2.62
C HIS A 177 -1.99 26.48 2.41
N GLN A 178 -2.94 25.63 2.00
CA GLN A 178 -4.35 26.00 1.84
C GLN A 178 -4.99 26.44 3.16
N VAL A 179 -4.72 25.73 4.25
CA VAL A 179 -5.23 26.12 5.58
C VAL A 179 -4.72 27.50 5.97
N ARG A 180 -3.42 27.78 5.81
CA ARG A 180 -2.85 29.10 6.09
C ARG A 180 -3.45 30.21 5.24
N LEU A 181 -3.82 29.94 3.98
CA LEU A 181 -4.51 30.90 3.13
C LEU A 181 -5.93 31.17 3.64
N CYS A 182 -6.66 30.13 4.03
CA CYS A 182 -8.00 30.29 4.60
C CYS A 182 -7.97 31.09 5.92
N GLU A 183 -7.01 30.80 6.80
CA GLU A 183 -6.83 31.55 8.06
C GLU A 183 -6.60 33.05 7.80
N LYS A 184 -5.73 33.40 6.84
CA LYS A 184 -5.48 34.79 6.46
C LYS A 184 -6.72 35.51 5.88
N ILE A 185 -7.54 34.81 5.10
CA ILE A 185 -8.79 35.38 4.55
C ILE A 185 -9.76 35.68 5.70
N ILE A 186 -9.90 34.74 6.66
CA ILE A 186 -10.78 34.91 7.83
C ILE A 186 -10.33 36.11 8.68
N GLU A 187 -8.99 36.26 8.91
CA GLU A 187 -8.43 37.38 9.66
C GLU A 187 -8.62 38.73 8.96
N GLN A 188 -8.79 38.78 7.66
CA GLN A 188 -9.03 40.02 6.87
C GLN A 188 -10.49 40.41 6.82
N GLU A 189 -11.42 39.51 7.10
CA GLU A 189 -12.87 39.77 7.07
C GLU A 189 -13.45 40.01 8.48
N LEU A 190 -12.65 39.96 9.54
CA LEU A 190 -13.03 40.31 10.93
C LEU A 190 -12.59 41.73 11.28
#